data_8a60d24f8cfd57301b4ac7bb6bf1dcd1
#
_entry.id   8a60d24f8cfd57301b4ac7bb6bf1dcd1
#
_cell.length_a   1.000
_cell.length_b   1.000
_cell.length_c   1.000
_cell.angle_alpha   90.00
_cell.angle_beta   90.00
_cell.angle_gamma   90.00
#
_symmetry.space_group_name_H-M   'P 1'
#
loop_
_entity.id
_entity.type
_entity.pdbx_description
1 polymer ?
#
loop_
_entity_poly.entity_id
_entity_poly.type
_entity_poly.pdbx_seq_one_letter_code
_entity_poly.pdbx_strand_id
1 'polypeptide(L)'
;MKKVINARIIVKSEAIEQFLALAKTMVEKSNSEQGCSIYKLYQEVGSPQSFIFYEVYENQDAVNIHNSSLHFKIFIEQISELASDKPQVDVF
;
A
#
# COMPACT_ATOMS: atom_id res chain seq x y z
N MET A 1 -1.28 -2.69 21.10
CA MET A 1 -0.12 -1.89 20.69
C MET A 1 -0.21 -1.60 19.21
N LYS A 2 -0.11 -0.35 18.85
CA LYS A 2 -0.22 0.05 17.43
C LYS A 2 0.91 -0.52 16.59
N LYS A 3 0.61 -0.80 15.33
CA LYS A 3 1.58 -1.25 14.34
C LYS A 3 1.66 -0.21 13.23
N VAL A 4 2.88 0.15 12.85
CA VAL A 4 3.12 1.08 11.74
C VAL A 4 3.83 0.30 10.63
N ILE A 5 3.32 0.41 9.43
CA ILE A 5 3.90 -0.25 8.26
C ILE A 5 4.22 0.80 7.21
N ASN A 6 5.43 0.75 6.68
CA ASN A 6 5.83 1.53 5.51
C ASN A 6 6.09 0.56 4.38
N ALA A 7 5.31 0.67 3.31
CA ALA A 7 5.47 -0.19 2.12
C ALA A 7 5.93 0.69 0.96
N ARG A 8 7.18 0.52 0.54
CA ARG A 8 7.76 1.29 -0.56
C ARG A 8 7.68 0.50 -1.84
N ILE A 9 7.27 1.16 -2.91
CA ILE A 9 7.15 0.55 -4.22
C ILE A 9 7.68 1.49 -5.30
N ILE A 10 8.43 0.93 -6.23
CA ILE A 10 8.88 1.64 -7.43
C ILE A 10 8.11 1.09 -8.60
N VAL A 11 7.44 1.97 -9.34
CA VAL A 11 6.55 1.63 -10.43
C VAL A 11 7.22 1.96 -11.75
N LYS A 12 6.98 1.16 -12.77
CA LYS A 12 7.46 1.44 -14.13
C LYS A 12 6.96 2.81 -14.57
N SER A 13 7.80 3.57 -15.28
CA SER A 13 7.46 4.94 -15.68
C SER A 13 6.18 5.02 -16.51
N GLU A 14 5.91 4.02 -17.34
CA GLU A 14 4.71 3.96 -18.18
C GLU A 14 3.47 3.48 -17.42
N ALA A 15 3.61 3.04 -16.18
CA ALA A 15 2.52 2.47 -15.39
C ALA A 15 2.04 3.36 -14.24
N ILE A 16 2.56 4.57 -14.12
CA ILE A 16 2.26 5.46 -12.99
C ILE A 16 0.76 5.75 -12.88
N GLU A 17 0.11 6.12 -13.97
CA GLU A 17 -1.32 6.44 -13.94
C GLU A 17 -2.17 5.24 -13.58
N GLN A 18 -1.85 4.09 -14.14
CA GLN A 18 -2.56 2.84 -13.82
C GLN A 18 -2.38 2.47 -12.36
N PHE A 19 -1.14 2.60 -11.85
CA PHE A 19 -0.85 2.36 -10.44
C PHE A 19 -1.67 3.28 -9.54
N LEU A 20 -1.71 4.58 -9.85
CA LEU A 20 -2.44 5.54 -9.03
C LEU A 20 -3.94 5.23 -8.97
N ALA A 21 -4.53 4.78 -10.08
CA ALA A 21 -5.93 4.40 -10.10
C ALA A 21 -6.21 3.20 -9.19
N LEU A 22 -5.35 2.18 -9.24
CA LEU A 22 -5.46 1.00 -8.38
C LEU A 22 -5.21 1.36 -6.92
N ALA A 23 -4.21 2.18 -6.67
CA ALA A 23 -3.83 2.60 -5.32
C ALA A 23 -4.92 3.42 -4.66
N LYS A 24 -5.64 4.26 -5.41
CA LYS A 24 -6.76 5.03 -4.87
C LYS A 24 -7.82 4.11 -4.29
N THR A 25 -8.19 3.06 -4.99
CA THR A 25 -9.14 2.06 -4.51
C THR A 25 -8.61 1.36 -3.27
N MET A 26 -7.33 1.01 -3.28
CA MET A 26 -6.69 0.35 -2.13
C MET A 26 -6.72 1.24 -0.90
N VAL A 27 -6.41 2.52 -1.04
CA VAL A 27 -6.45 3.49 0.05
C VAL A 27 -7.87 3.60 0.62
N GLU A 28 -8.87 3.73 -0.24
CA GLU A 28 -10.27 3.85 0.18
C GLU A 28 -10.74 2.62 0.95
N LYS A 29 -10.48 1.43 0.43
CA LYS A 29 -10.90 0.18 1.06
C LYS A 29 -10.16 -0.08 2.36
N SER A 30 -8.87 0.21 2.40
CA SER A 30 -8.06 0.01 3.60
C SER A 30 -8.49 0.95 4.73
N ASN A 31 -8.81 2.20 4.40
CA ASN A 31 -9.32 3.14 5.41
C ASN A 31 -10.70 2.75 5.94
N SER A 32 -11.43 1.89 5.25
CA SER A 32 -12.72 1.37 5.72
C SER A 32 -12.57 0.21 6.69
N GLU A 33 -11.37 -0.37 6.82
CA GLU A 33 -11.12 -1.46 7.76
C GLU A 33 -11.17 -0.93 9.19
N GLN A 34 -11.88 -1.64 10.05
CA GLN A 34 -12.13 -1.19 11.41
C GLN A 34 -10.85 -0.94 12.22
N GLY A 35 -9.85 -1.80 12.06
CA GLY A 35 -8.61 -1.69 12.81
C GLY A 35 -7.54 -0.83 12.15
N CYS A 36 -7.81 -0.24 11.00
CA CYS A 36 -6.87 0.60 10.29
C CYS A 36 -7.09 2.06 10.67
N SER A 37 -6.12 2.66 11.34
CA SER A 37 -6.22 4.05 11.79
C SER A 37 -5.84 5.04 10.69
N ILE A 38 -4.81 4.70 9.91
CA ILE A 38 -4.28 5.55 8.83
C ILE A 38 -3.86 4.65 7.68
N TYR A 39 -4.23 5.02 6.47
CA TYR A 39 -3.73 4.39 5.26
C TYR A 39 -3.58 5.48 4.19
N LYS A 40 -2.35 5.86 3.88
CA LYS A 40 -2.06 6.96 2.97
C LYS A 40 -0.98 6.57 1.98
N LEU A 41 -1.06 7.14 0.79
CA LEU A 41 -0.05 6.97 -0.25
C LEU A 41 0.67 8.29 -0.47
N TYR A 42 1.99 8.23 -0.53
CA TYR A 42 2.85 9.39 -0.84
C TYR A 42 3.73 9.07 -2.03
N GLN A 43 4.05 10.10 -2.77
CA GLN A 43 4.98 10.03 -3.89
C GLN A 43 6.23 10.81 -3.52
N GLU A 44 7.39 10.25 -3.80
CA GLU A 44 8.67 10.89 -3.49
C GLU A 44 8.90 12.12 -4.37
N VAL A 45 9.30 13.22 -3.76
CA VAL A 45 9.67 14.44 -4.50
C VAL A 45 10.93 14.17 -5.32
N GLY A 46 10.87 14.46 -6.62
CA GLY A 46 12.00 14.24 -7.51
C GLY A 46 12.11 12.82 -8.08
N SER A 47 11.24 11.90 -7.66
CA SER A 47 11.24 10.51 -8.14
C SER A 47 9.81 10.07 -8.40
N PRO A 48 9.20 10.43 -9.52
CA PRO A 48 7.77 10.18 -9.75
C PRO A 48 7.37 8.71 -9.79
N GLN A 49 8.33 7.81 -9.91
CA GLN A 49 8.07 6.36 -9.91
C GLN A 49 8.08 5.76 -8.50
N SER A 50 8.51 6.52 -7.51
CA SER A 50 8.69 6.02 -6.15
C SER A 50 7.55 6.44 -5.24
N PHE A 51 6.92 5.45 -4.62
CA PHE A 51 5.77 5.64 -3.75
C PHE A 51 5.99 4.95 -2.42
N ILE A 52 5.32 5.46 -1.39
CA ILE A 52 5.28 4.81 -0.08
C ILE A 52 3.87 4.81 0.45
N PHE A 53 3.40 3.64 0.91
CA PHE A 53 2.18 3.54 1.70
C PHE A 53 2.57 3.68 3.16
N TYR A 54 1.93 4.61 3.84
CA TYR A 54 2.08 4.80 5.28
C TYR A 54 0.81 4.28 5.95
N GLU A 55 0.96 3.26 6.79
CA GLU A 55 -0.16 2.50 7.33
C GLU A 55 -0.02 2.40 8.85
N VAL A 56 -1.10 2.67 9.56
CA VAL A 56 -1.14 2.52 11.01
C VAL A 56 -2.34 1.67 11.39
N TYR A 57 -2.10 0.60 12.13
CA TYR A 57 -3.13 -0.35 12.60
C TYR A 57 -3.17 -0.36 14.12
N GLU A 58 -4.35 -0.65 14.68
CA GLU A 58 -4.53 -0.67 16.13
C GLU A 58 -3.70 -1.75 16.81
N ASN A 59 -3.51 -2.89 16.16
CA ASN A 59 -2.79 -4.04 16.71
C ASN A 59 -2.41 -5.01 15.58
N GLN A 60 -1.74 -6.10 15.96
CA GLN A 60 -1.31 -7.13 15.00
C GLN A 60 -2.50 -7.83 14.35
N ASP A 61 -3.60 -8.02 15.07
CA ASP A 61 -4.79 -8.66 14.48
C ASP A 61 -5.34 -7.84 13.32
N ALA A 62 -5.33 -6.52 13.45
CA ALA A 62 -5.77 -5.62 12.38
C ALA A 62 -4.86 -5.73 11.15
N VAL A 63 -3.56 -5.87 11.35
CA VAL A 63 -2.61 -6.11 10.25
C VAL A 63 -2.93 -7.44 9.57
N ASN A 64 -3.18 -8.48 10.35
CA ASN A 64 -3.50 -9.80 9.79
C ASN A 64 -4.80 -9.78 8.98
N ILE A 65 -5.81 -9.06 9.46
CA ILE A 65 -7.07 -8.88 8.74
C ILE A 65 -6.83 -8.18 7.42
N HIS A 66 -6.04 -7.09 7.43
CA HIS A 66 -5.69 -6.36 6.21
C HIS A 66 -4.99 -7.27 5.20
N ASN A 67 -3.97 -7.99 5.63
CA ASN A 67 -3.18 -8.87 4.76
C ASN A 67 -4.01 -10.04 4.21
N SER A 68 -5.09 -10.41 4.89
CA SER A 68 -5.99 -11.49 4.47
C SER A 68 -7.16 -11.00 3.64
N SER A 69 -7.32 -9.69 3.51
CA SER A 69 -8.47 -9.12 2.80
C SER A 69 -8.40 -9.39 1.30
N LEU A 70 -9.58 -9.44 0.67
CA LEU A 70 -9.66 -9.64 -0.76
C LEU A 70 -9.03 -8.47 -1.52
N HIS A 71 -9.26 -7.24 -1.07
CA HIS A 71 -8.70 -6.06 -1.74
C HIS A 71 -7.17 -6.04 -1.67
N PHE A 72 -6.57 -6.52 -0.58
CA PHE A 72 -5.12 -6.64 -0.49
C PHE A 72 -4.59 -7.65 -1.51
N LYS A 73 -5.18 -8.82 -1.55
CA LYS A 73 -4.75 -9.90 -2.47
C LYS A 73 -4.87 -9.47 -3.93
N ILE A 74 -5.98 -8.85 -4.28
CA ILE A 74 -6.20 -8.34 -5.65
C ILE A 74 -5.17 -7.27 -5.99
N PHE A 75 -4.94 -6.33 -5.06
CA PHE A 75 -3.99 -5.24 -5.28
C PHE A 75 -2.58 -5.77 -5.52
N ILE A 76 -2.11 -6.68 -4.66
CA ILE A 76 -0.76 -7.27 -4.81
C ILE A 76 -0.62 -7.95 -6.17
N GLU A 77 -1.64 -8.67 -6.60
CA GLU A 77 -1.65 -9.33 -7.91
C GLU A 77 -1.60 -8.32 -9.05
N GLN A 78 -2.41 -7.26 -8.96
CA GLN A 78 -2.47 -6.23 -10.01
C GLN A 78 -1.17 -5.44 -10.13
N ILE A 79 -0.53 -5.09 -9.01
CA ILE A 79 0.68 -4.27 -9.06
C ILE A 79 1.93 -5.07 -9.40
N SER A 80 1.88 -6.39 -9.34
CA SER A 80 3.07 -7.22 -9.63
C SER A 80 3.66 -6.95 -10.99
N GLU A 81 2.83 -6.63 -11.98
CA GLU A 81 3.28 -6.32 -13.34
C GLU A 81 3.64 -4.86 -13.53
N LEU A 82 3.18 -3.98 -12.64
CA LEU A 82 3.42 -2.54 -12.73
C LEU A 82 4.68 -2.11 -12.00
N ALA A 83 5.09 -2.87 -11.00
CA ALA A 83 6.27 -2.58 -10.21
C ALA A 83 7.53 -2.93 -10.99
N SER A 84 8.54 -2.06 -10.91
CA SER A 84 9.83 -2.31 -11.53
C SER A 84 10.76 -3.10 -10.60
N ASP A 85 10.39 -3.22 -9.32
CA ASP A 85 11.17 -3.92 -8.33
C ASP A 85 10.24 -4.47 -7.24
N LYS A 86 10.75 -5.36 -6.39
CA LYS A 86 9.99 -5.90 -5.27
C LYS A 86 9.65 -4.80 -4.26
N PRO A 87 8.41 -4.74 -3.76
CA PRO A 87 8.09 -3.81 -2.69
C PRO A 87 8.93 -4.09 -1.44
N GLN A 88 9.33 -3.02 -0.76
CA GLN A 88 10.06 -3.11 0.49
C GLN A 88 9.13 -2.73 1.63
N VAL A 89 8.94 -3.64 2.58
CA VAL A 89 8.02 -3.45 3.68
C VAL A 89 8.77 -3.42 5.00
N ASP A 90 8.62 -2.32 5.74
CA ASP A 90 9.17 -2.16 7.07
C ASP A 90 8.01 -2.11 8.08
N VAL A 91 8.13 -2.87 9.16
CA VAL A 91 7.11 -2.93 10.20
C VAL A 91 7.71 -2.44 11.51
N PHE A 92 7.01 -1.52 12.15
CA PHE A 92 7.47 -0.91 13.40
C PHE A 92 6.53 -1.19 14.57
#